data_2126714a52e2da1156e07f7fc4ea52e7
#
_entry.id   2126714a52e2da1156e07f7fc4ea52e7
#
_cell.length_a   1.000
_cell.length_b   1.000
_cell.length_c   1.000
_cell.angle_alpha   90.00
_cell.angle_beta   90.00
_cell.angle_gamma   90.00
#
_symmetry.space_group_name_H-M   'P 1'
#
loop_
_entity.id
_entity.type
_entity.pdbx_description
1 polymer ?
#
loop_
_entity_poly.entity_id
_entity_poly.type
_entity_poly.pdbx_seq_one_letter_code
_entity_poly.pdbx_strand_id
1 'polypeptide(L)'
;MKFRILLSITLVLATINGAIMVYRFLRPPPSGSPINRPPTDQTTPPVAQPSTPTPNPDQVPEQNVPVEKHAMLSPQPPPRLSSRIADRVLVEKNARRLTLFRNNRPIKSYEIALGRQPVGAKQFEGDNKTPEGRYVIDFRKRNSSYHRALHISYPGPQEAAFAAKQKRSAGGNIMIHGLPNGMGSMGPLHRLRDWTAGCIAVTNNEIEELWQAIPDGTPIDIRP
;
A
#
# COMPACT_ATOMS: atom_id res chain seq x y z
N MET A 1 -17.81 -7.90 44.60
CA MET A 1 -17.79 -6.49 44.20
C MET A 1 -16.53 -6.06 43.38
N LYS A 2 -15.34 -6.61 43.63
CA LYS A 2 -14.08 -6.26 42.93
C LYS A 2 -14.02 -6.67 41.45
N PHE A 3 -14.68 -7.75 41.05
CA PHE A 3 -14.67 -8.28 39.68
C PHE A 3 -15.46 -7.41 38.66
N ARG A 4 -16.53 -6.76 39.10
CA ARG A 4 -17.34 -5.87 38.23
C ARG A 4 -16.66 -4.54 37.89
N ILE A 5 -15.83 -4.04 38.78
CA ILE A 5 -15.11 -2.79 38.59
C ILE A 5 -13.98 -2.97 37.55
N LEU A 6 -13.27 -4.12 37.54
CA LEU A 6 -12.23 -4.42 36.56
C LEU A 6 -12.78 -4.50 35.12
N LEU A 7 -13.96 -5.09 34.94
CA LEU A 7 -14.57 -5.23 33.60
C LEU A 7 -15.03 -3.87 33.04
N SER A 8 -15.51 -2.99 33.91
CA SER A 8 -15.93 -1.63 33.49
C SER A 8 -14.74 -0.75 33.10
N ILE A 9 -13.59 -0.87 33.79
CA ILE A 9 -12.38 -0.11 33.46
C ILE A 9 -11.78 -0.57 32.13
N THR A 10 -11.80 -1.86 31.83
CA THR A 10 -11.29 -2.40 30.55
C THR A 10 -12.15 -1.93 29.37
N LEU A 11 -13.46 -1.86 29.53
CA LEU A 11 -14.38 -1.41 28.48
C LEU A 11 -14.21 0.10 28.19
N VAL A 12 -14.06 0.91 29.24
CA VAL A 12 -13.85 2.36 29.12
C VAL A 12 -12.50 2.67 28.44
N LEU A 13 -11.43 1.94 28.76
CA LEU A 13 -10.13 2.11 28.12
C LEU A 13 -10.15 1.70 26.65
N ALA A 14 -10.94 0.69 26.26
CA ALA A 14 -11.09 0.30 24.85
C ALA A 14 -11.83 1.35 24.02
N THR A 15 -12.86 1.99 24.58
CA THR A 15 -13.60 3.08 23.90
C THR A 15 -12.79 4.37 23.80
N ILE A 16 -12.00 4.72 24.82
CA ILE A 16 -11.12 5.89 24.78
C ILE A 16 -10.01 5.72 23.75
N ASN A 17 -9.41 4.54 23.62
CA ASN A 17 -8.40 4.27 22.59
C ASN A 17 -8.98 4.33 21.17
N GLY A 18 -10.20 3.87 20.95
CA GLY A 18 -10.90 3.99 19.67
C GLY A 18 -11.19 5.45 19.29
N ALA A 19 -11.69 6.24 20.24
CA ALA A 19 -12.00 7.67 20.04
C ALA A 19 -10.74 8.52 19.82
N ILE A 20 -9.66 8.26 20.55
CA ILE A 20 -8.36 8.93 20.36
C ILE A 20 -7.77 8.62 19.00
N MET A 21 -7.93 7.38 18.49
CA MET A 21 -7.43 7.00 17.17
C MET A 21 -8.18 7.71 16.05
N VAL A 22 -9.51 7.81 16.15
CA VAL A 22 -10.35 8.57 15.17
C VAL A 22 -10.05 10.06 15.22
N TYR A 23 -9.90 10.65 16.42
CA TYR A 23 -9.60 12.07 16.58
C TYR A 23 -8.22 12.46 16.01
N ARG A 24 -7.20 11.57 16.14
CA ARG A 24 -5.88 11.79 15.54
C ARG A 24 -5.90 11.64 14.00
N PHE A 25 -6.82 10.87 13.46
CA PHE A 25 -6.95 10.70 12.02
C PHE A 25 -7.60 11.91 11.33
N LEU A 26 -8.50 12.60 12.03
CA LEU A 26 -9.28 13.75 11.51
C LEU A 26 -8.62 15.12 11.77
N ARG A 27 -7.50 15.19 12.51
CA ARG A 27 -6.85 16.46 12.80
C ARG A 27 -6.07 16.98 11.60
N PRO A 28 -6.40 18.15 11.03
CA PRO A 28 -5.60 18.77 9.98
C PRO A 28 -4.22 19.16 10.50
N PRO A 29 -3.16 19.20 9.65
CA PRO A 29 -1.85 19.69 10.06
C PRO A 29 -1.93 21.15 10.51
N PRO A 30 -1.03 21.60 11.44
CA PRO A 30 -0.98 22.98 11.85
C PRO A 30 -0.71 23.88 10.65
N SER A 31 -1.50 24.95 10.52
CA SER A 31 -1.37 25.96 9.47
C SER A 31 0.00 26.64 9.54
N GLY A 32 0.85 26.35 8.58
CA GLY A 32 2.10 27.09 8.35
C GLY A 32 1.80 28.49 7.82
N SER A 33 2.64 29.44 8.20
CA SER A 33 2.60 30.87 7.92
C SER A 33 2.47 31.22 6.41
N PRO A 34 1.92 32.41 6.07
CA PRO A 34 1.61 32.77 4.70
C PRO A 34 2.87 33.01 3.86
N ILE A 35 2.94 32.31 2.73
CA ILE A 35 3.94 32.54 1.71
C ILE A 35 3.48 33.76 0.88
N ASN A 36 4.27 34.82 0.86
CA ASN A 36 4.12 35.98 0.00
C ASN A 36 4.04 35.58 -1.46
N ARG A 37 2.94 35.92 -2.11
CA ARG A 37 2.74 35.79 -3.54
C ARG A 37 3.09 37.13 -4.21
N PRO A 38 3.97 37.19 -5.23
CA PRO A 38 4.15 38.42 -6.03
C PRO A 38 2.94 38.66 -6.93
N PRO A 39 2.65 39.90 -7.34
CA PRO A 39 1.48 40.27 -8.10
C PRO A 39 1.54 39.79 -9.54
N THR A 40 0.41 39.26 -10.01
CA THR A 40 0.16 38.93 -11.41
C THR A 40 -0.05 40.21 -12.23
N ASP A 41 0.77 40.40 -13.22
CA ASP A 41 0.54 41.38 -14.25
C ASP A 41 -0.29 40.74 -15.38
N GLN A 42 -1.42 41.42 -15.71
CA GLN A 42 -2.32 41.04 -16.79
C GLN A 42 -1.94 41.90 -18.02
N THR A 43 -1.53 41.28 -19.10
CA THR A 43 -1.65 41.92 -20.41
C THR A 43 -1.80 40.84 -21.48
N THR A 44 -2.99 40.69 -21.98
CA THR A 44 -3.31 40.00 -23.24
C THR A 44 -3.26 40.99 -24.40
N PRO A 45 -2.75 40.62 -25.57
CA PRO A 45 -3.24 41.12 -26.86
C PRO A 45 -3.65 39.98 -27.81
N PRO A 46 -4.40 40.28 -28.88
CA PRO A 46 -5.36 39.36 -29.47
C PRO A 46 -4.82 38.51 -30.62
N VAL A 47 -5.53 37.40 -30.78
CA VAL A 47 -5.42 36.37 -31.82
C VAL A 47 -5.54 36.90 -33.24
N ALA A 48 -4.65 36.42 -34.12
CA ALA A 48 -4.87 36.35 -35.56
C ALA A 48 -4.87 34.88 -36.00
N GLN A 49 -5.98 34.44 -36.56
CA GLN A 49 -6.09 33.14 -37.25
C GLN A 49 -5.52 33.26 -38.66
N PRO A 50 -4.81 32.27 -39.17
CA PRO A 50 -4.68 32.04 -40.61
C PRO A 50 -5.55 30.86 -41.04
N SER A 51 -6.26 31.13 -42.11
CA SER A 51 -7.13 30.30 -42.90
C SER A 51 -6.46 29.03 -43.44
N THR A 52 -7.18 27.91 -43.32
CA THR A 52 -6.87 26.64 -44.00
C THR A 52 -7.15 26.70 -45.52
N PRO A 53 -6.31 26.12 -46.37
CA PRO A 53 -6.70 25.77 -47.72
C PRO A 53 -7.25 24.32 -47.78
N THR A 54 -8.36 24.16 -48.43
CA THR A 54 -9.04 22.91 -48.76
C THR A 54 -8.20 22.11 -49.77
N PRO A 55 -7.95 20.80 -49.60
CA PRO A 55 -7.35 19.98 -50.62
C PRO A 55 -8.41 19.43 -51.61
N ASN A 56 -8.05 19.46 -52.88
CA ASN A 56 -8.76 18.98 -54.04
C ASN A 56 -8.84 17.44 -54.05
N PRO A 57 -10.01 16.79 -54.41
CA PRO A 57 -10.24 15.35 -54.30
C PRO A 57 -9.89 14.54 -55.57
N ASP A 58 -8.81 14.78 -56.27
CA ASP A 58 -8.41 13.97 -57.39
C ASP A 58 -6.91 13.83 -57.50
N GLN A 59 -6.31 12.94 -56.70
CA GLN A 59 -5.06 12.24 -57.04
C GLN A 59 -4.79 11.13 -55.96
N VAL A 60 -5.24 9.94 -56.25
CA VAL A 60 -4.84 8.73 -55.53
C VAL A 60 -3.73 8.05 -56.35
N PRO A 61 -2.52 7.95 -55.86
CA PRO A 61 -1.58 6.95 -56.39
C PRO A 61 -1.80 5.64 -55.60
N GLU A 62 -2.20 4.63 -56.31
CA GLU A 62 -2.27 3.25 -55.88
C GLU A 62 -0.86 2.75 -55.51
N GLN A 63 -0.52 2.80 -54.23
CA GLN A 63 0.68 2.14 -53.69
C GLN A 63 0.31 0.77 -53.17
N ASN A 64 0.79 -0.24 -53.88
CA ASN A 64 0.84 -1.62 -53.49
C ASN A 64 1.60 -1.78 -52.16
N VAL A 65 0.86 -1.87 -51.04
CA VAL A 65 1.42 -2.23 -49.72
C VAL A 65 1.25 -3.74 -49.59
N PRO A 66 2.32 -4.51 -49.32
CA PRO A 66 2.18 -5.94 -49.06
C PRO A 66 1.31 -6.13 -47.80
N VAL A 67 0.26 -6.90 -47.94
CA VAL A 67 -0.61 -7.35 -46.84
C VAL A 67 0.25 -8.27 -45.97
N GLU A 68 0.93 -7.72 -44.95
CA GLU A 68 1.45 -8.51 -43.85
C GLU A 68 0.25 -9.19 -43.17
N LYS A 69 0.22 -10.51 -43.23
CA LYS A 69 -0.68 -11.35 -42.44
C LYS A 69 -0.49 -10.98 -40.98
N HIS A 70 -1.34 -10.11 -40.45
CA HIS A 70 -1.52 -10.00 -39.03
C HIS A 70 -1.96 -11.36 -38.51
N ALA A 71 -1.03 -12.08 -37.92
CA ALA A 71 -1.34 -13.27 -37.14
C ALA A 71 -2.37 -12.85 -36.11
N MET A 72 -3.61 -13.27 -36.28
CA MET A 72 -4.66 -13.12 -35.29
C MET A 72 -4.13 -13.69 -33.97
N LEU A 73 -3.79 -12.81 -33.03
CA LEU A 73 -3.48 -13.21 -31.67
C LEU A 73 -4.76 -13.87 -31.13
N SER A 74 -4.77 -15.19 -31.10
CA SER A 74 -5.83 -15.95 -30.46
C SER A 74 -6.01 -15.43 -29.04
N PRO A 75 -7.25 -15.18 -28.57
CA PRO A 75 -7.49 -14.77 -27.20
C PRO A 75 -6.85 -15.79 -26.27
N GLN A 76 -5.80 -15.39 -25.55
CA GLN A 76 -5.21 -16.27 -24.57
C GLN A 76 -6.25 -16.57 -23.48
N PRO A 77 -6.45 -17.85 -23.12
CA PRO A 77 -7.38 -18.18 -22.05
C PRO A 77 -6.96 -17.45 -20.77
N PRO A 78 -7.92 -17.02 -19.94
CA PRO A 78 -7.61 -16.32 -18.70
C PRO A 78 -6.64 -17.16 -17.87
N PRO A 79 -5.60 -16.55 -17.26
CA PRO A 79 -4.58 -17.29 -16.54
C PRO A 79 -5.22 -18.16 -15.47
N ARG A 80 -4.88 -19.46 -15.48
CA ARG A 80 -5.38 -20.45 -14.51
C ARG A 80 -5.09 -19.95 -13.09
N LEU A 81 -5.95 -20.29 -12.13
CA LEU A 81 -5.81 -19.89 -10.71
C LEU A 81 -4.40 -20.17 -10.16
N SER A 82 -3.77 -21.27 -10.59
CA SER A 82 -2.38 -21.61 -10.24
C SER A 82 -1.35 -20.57 -10.70
N SER A 83 -1.61 -19.79 -11.75
CA SER A 83 -0.70 -18.73 -12.23
C SER A 83 -0.72 -17.47 -11.36
N ARG A 84 -1.67 -17.36 -10.44
CA ARG A 84 -1.82 -16.21 -9.54
C ARG A 84 -1.23 -16.43 -8.15
N ILE A 85 -0.73 -17.64 -7.86
CA ILE A 85 -0.11 -17.95 -6.57
C ILE A 85 1.31 -17.42 -6.56
N ALA A 86 1.62 -16.55 -5.62
CA ALA A 86 2.96 -15.99 -5.42
C ALA A 86 3.87 -16.99 -4.70
N ASP A 87 5.13 -17.02 -5.10
CA ASP A 87 6.21 -17.74 -4.42
C ASP A 87 7.16 -16.79 -3.66
N ARG A 88 7.01 -15.47 -3.85
CA ARG A 88 7.76 -14.44 -3.15
C ARG A 88 7.02 -13.11 -3.17
N VAL A 89 7.19 -12.34 -2.11
CA VAL A 89 6.73 -10.95 -1.97
C VAL A 89 7.94 -10.02 -1.84
N LEU A 90 7.91 -8.89 -2.53
CA LEU A 90 8.87 -7.79 -2.36
C LEU A 90 8.11 -6.54 -1.92
N VAL A 91 8.61 -5.89 -0.89
CA VAL A 91 8.14 -4.57 -0.43
C VAL A 91 9.28 -3.56 -0.59
N GLU A 92 9.02 -2.51 -1.34
CA GLU A 92 9.91 -1.37 -1.56
C GLU A 92 9.31 -0.16 -0.82
N LYS A 93 9.85 0.15 0.34
CA LYS A 93 9.29 1.15 1.24
C LYS A 93 9.31 2.55 0.64
N ASN A 94 10.41 2.95 0.01
CA ASN A 94 10.54 4.26 -0.64
C ASN A 94 9.55 4.43 -1.81
N ALA A 95 9.30 3.35 -2.54
CA ALA A 95 8.32 3.33 -3.64
C ALA A 95 6.87 3.15 -3.17
N ARG A 96 6.62 2.89 -1.88
CA ARG A 96 5.30 2.51 -1.35
C ARG A 96 4.65 1.41 -2.17
N ARG A 97 5.43 0.37 -2.50
CA ARG A 97 4.99 -0.70 -3.40
C ARG A 97 5.23 -2.09 -2.80
N LEU A 98 4.22 -2.95 -2.93
CA LEU A 98 4.29 -4.37 -2.68
C LEU A 98 4.12 -5.09 -4.01
N THR A 99 5.05 -5.96 -4.37
CA THR A 99 5.02 -6.72 -5.62
C THR A 99 5.02 -8.22 -5.33
N LEU A 100 4.08 -8.94 -5.92
CA LEU A 100 4.04 -10.39 -5.93
C LEU A 100 4.88 -10.94 -7.08
N PHE A 101 5.63 -11.98 -6.80
CA PHE A 101 6.42 -12.69 -7.80
C PHE A 101 6.02 -14.15 -7.88
N ARG A 102 6.23 -14.73 -9.05
CA ARG A 102 6.20 -16.16 -9.32
C ARG A 102 7.30 -16.52 -10.32
N ASN A 103 8.13 -17.50 -9.99
CA ASN A 103 9.26 -17.92 -10.83
C ASN A 103 10.12 -16.71 -11.27
N ASN A 104 10.43 -15.83 -10.32
CA ASN A 104 11.16 -14.57 -10.51
C ASN A 104 10.51 -13.54 -11.44
N ARG A 105 9.28 -13.76 -11.89
CA ARG A 105 8.52 -12.79 -12.69
C ARG A 105 7.51 -12.06 -11.82
N PRO A 106 7.40 -10.73 -11.92
CA PRO A 106 6.34 -10.00 -11.23
C PRO A 106 4.98 -10.38 -11.82
N ILE A 107 3.99 -10.65 -10.95
CA ILE A 107 2.64 -11.00 -11.36
C ILE A 107 1.62 -9.92 -11.03
N LYS A 108 1.83 -9.16 -9.96
CA LYS A 108 1.01 -8.00 -9.59
C LYS A 108 1.72 -7.11 -8.60
N SER A 109 1.44 -5.80 -8.67
CA SER A 109 1.92 -4.81 -7.70
C SER A 109 0.75 -4.05 -7.09
N TYR A 110 0.95 -3.60 -5.85
CA TYR A 110 -0.02 -2.84 -5.05
C TYR A 110 0.68 -1.65 -4.44
N GLU A 111 -0.02 -0.52 -4.39
CA GLU A 111 0.40 0.62 -3.60
C GLU A 111 0.03 0.40 -2.14
N ILE A 112 0.88 0.82 -1.22
CA ILE A 112 0.75 0.55 0.21
C ILE A 112 0.93 1.81 1.05
N ALA A 113 0.40 1.78 2.28
CA ALA A 113 0.81 2.70 3.34
C ALA A 113 1.61 1.93 4.40
N LEU A 114 2.56 2.59 5.03
CA LEU A 114 3.52 2.02 5.96
C LEU A 114 3.33 2.55 7.40
N GLY A 115 4.29 2.24 8.27
CA GLY A 115 4.40 2.87 9.58
C GLY A 115 4.62 4.38 9.47
N ARG A 116 4.12 5.15 10.45
CA ARG A 116 4.18 6.64 10.46
C ARG A 116 5.61 7.19 10.36
N GLN A 117 6.62 6.40 10.72
CA GLN A 117 8.03 6.71 10.59
C GLN A 117 8.68 5.74 9.59
N PRO A 118 8.45 5.91 8.28
CA PRO A 118 8.78 4.87 7.30
C PRO A 118 10.28 4.72 7.04
N VAL A 119 11.10 5.72 7.40
CA VAL A 119 12.53 5.72 7.08
C VAL A 119 13.32 4.85 8.05
N GLY A 120 14.12 3.93 7.50
CA GLY A 120 14.95 2.99 8.26
C GLY A 120 14.19 1.80 8.81
N ALA A 121 14.93 0.81 9.28
CA ALA A 121 14.40 -0.44 9.82
C ALA A 121 13.74 -0.24 11.20
N LYS A 122 12.71 -1.06 11.46
CA LYS A 122 12.13 -1.19 12.79
C LYS A 122 13.14 -1.80 13.76
N GLN A 123 13.26 -1.21 14.95
CA GLN A 123 14.16 -1.67 16.01
C GLN A 123 13.42 -1.98 17.31
N PHE A 124 12.37 -1.20 17.63
CA PHE A 124 11.69 -1.27 18.92
C PHE A 124 10.18 -1.16 18.78
N GLU A 125 9.49 -1.70 19.75
CA GLU A 125 8.07 -1.44 19.93
C GLU A 125 7.81 0.06 20.05
N GLY A 126 6.77 0.56 19.37
CA GLY A 126 6.38 1.97 19.42
C GLY A 126 7.19 2.92 18.54
N ASP A 127 8.21 2.46 17.81
CA ASP A 127 8.99 3.30 16.89
C ASP A 127 8.23 3.68 15.62
N ASN A 128 7.07 3.09 15.38
CA ASN A 128 6.20 3.30 14.22
C ASN A 128 6.89 3.04 12.87
N LYS A 129 7.92 2.22 12.84
CA LYS A 129 8.65 1.83 11.64
C LYS A 129 8.16 0.49 11.12
N THR A 130 8.13 0.34 9.80
CA THR A 130 8.00 -0.95 9.13
C THR A 130 9.37 -1.60 9.07
N PRO A 131 9.50 -2.90 9.43
CA PRO A 131 10.79 -3.58 9.41
C PRO A 131 11.39 -3.64 8.01
N GLU A 132 12.71 -3.78 7.96
CA GLU A 132 13.48 -4.09 6.76
C GLU A 132 14.21 -5.42 6.98
N GLY A 133 14.25 -6.27 5.96
CA GLY A 133 14.86 -7.59 6.05
C GLY A 133 14.06 -8.65 5.33
N ARG A 134 14.47 -9.90 5.55
CA ARG A 134 13.82 -11.08 4.98
C ARG A 134 13.05 -11.81 6.07
N TYR A 135 11.78 -12.02 5.81
CA TYR A 135 10.84 -12.68 6.71
C TYR A 135 10.00 -13.69 5.94
N VAL A 136 9.06 -14.29 6.64
CA VAL A 136 8.08 -15.23 6.08
C VAL A 136 6.68 -14.73 6.45
N ILE A 137 5.73 -14.89 5.55
CA ILE A 137 4.31 -14.75 5.87
C ILE A 137 3.87 -16.08 6.46
N ASP A 138 3.74 -16.14 7.79
CA ASP A 138 3.67 -17.40 8.55
C ASP A 138 2.27 -17.80 8.98
N PHE A 139 1.35 -16.85 9.13
CA PHE A 139 -0.06 -17.17 9.38
C PHE A 139 -1.03 -16.09 8.92
N ARG A 140 -2.31 -16.46 8.88
CA ARG A 140 -3.41 -15.62 8.42
C ARG A 140 -4.38 -15.33 9.54
N LYS A 141 -4.80 -14.08 9.69
CA LYS A 141 -5.81 -13.65 10.64
C LYS A 141 -7.08 -13.25 9.92
N ARG A 142 -8.05 -14.18 9.89
CA ARG A 142 -9.35 -13.96 9.23
C ARG A 142 -10.19 -12.90 9.97
N ASN A 143 -10.26 -12.96 11.28
CA ASN A 143 -11.02 -12.04 12.12
C ASN A 143 -10.08 -10.93 12.62
N SER A 144 -9.67 -10.05 11.72
CA SER A 144 -8.82 -8.90 12.01
C SER A 144 -9.70 -7.67 12.30
N SER A 145 -9.21 -6.78 13.18
CA SER A 145 -9.77 -5.42 13.32
C SER A 145 -9.57 -4.55 12.06
N TYR A 146 -8.80 -5.07 11.10
CA TYR A 146 -8.45 -4.44 9.82
C TYR A 146 -8.87 -5.33 8.65
N HIS A 147 -10.12 -5.79 8.65
CA HIS A 147 -10.72 -6.66 7.65
C HIS A 147 -10.08 -8.05 7.64
N ARG A 148 -8.93 -8.25 7.02
CA ARG A 148 -8.06 -9.44 7.03
C ARG A 148 -6.61 -9.05 7.21
N ALA A 149 -5.79 -9.98 7.70
CA ALA A 149 -4.37 -9.72 7.86
C ALA A 149 -3.52 -10.98 7.60
N LEU A 150 -2.34 -10.76 6.98
CA LEU A 150 -1.29 -11.74 6.77
C LEU A 150 -0.13 -11.35 7.69
N HIS A 151 0.28 -12.23 8.59
CA HIS A 151 1.33 -11.95 9.56
C HIS A 151 2.72 -12.12 8.94
N ILE A 152 3.65 -11.26 9.34
CA ILE A 152 5.06 -11.28 8.96
C ILE A 152 5.87 -11.71 10.17
N SER A 153 6.77 -12.67 10.01
CA SER A 153 7.55 -13.31 11.08
C SER A 153 8.60 -12.39 11.73
N TYR A 154 8.26 -11.12 11.92
CA TYR A 154 9.04 -10.15 12.68
C TYR A 154 8.65 -10.19 14.17
N PRO A 155 9.59 -10.09 15.14
CA PRO A 155 11.02 -9.98 14.96
C PRO A 155 11.70 -11.34 14.70
N GLY A 156 12.73 -11.33 13.88
CA GLY A 156 13.66 -12.47 13.81
C GLY A 156 14.63 -12.49 15.00
N PRO A 157 15.48 -13.52 15.10
CA PRO A 157 16.41 -13.66 16.23
C PRO A 157 17.36 -12.48 16.40
N GLN A 158 17.78 -11.84 15.30
CA GLN A 158 18.71 -10.71 15.32
C GLN A 158 18.07 -9.45 15.89
N GLU A 159 16.85 -9.12 15.44
CA GLU A 159 16.11 -7.97 15.94
C GLU A 159 15.72 -8.15 17.42
N ALA A 160 15.30 -9.36 17.79
CA ALA A 160 14.97 -9.68 19.18
C ALA A 160 16.22 -9.54 20.09
N ALA A 161 17.36 -10.07 19.67
CA ALA A 161 18.63 -9.96 20.42
C ALA A 161 19.11 -8.51 20.51
N PHE A 162 19.00 -7.74 19.43
CA PHE A 162 19.34 -6.32 19.42
C PHE A 162 18.51 -5.53 20.44
N ALA A 163 17.19 -5.69 20.38
CA ALA A 163 16.28 -5.00 21.31
C ALA A 163 16.52 -5.39 22.77
N ALA A 164 16.76 -6.68 23.05
CA ALA A 164 17.06 -7.18 24.38
C ALA A 164 18.34 -6.58 24.96
N LYS A 165 19.41 -6.42 24.16
CA LYS A 165 20.64 -5.73 24.57
C LYS A 165 20.38 -4.28 25.01
N GLN A 166 19.38 -3.63 24.43
CA GLN A 166 18.95 -2.27 24.77
C GLN A 166 17.90 -2.26 25.89
N LYS A 167 17.58 -3.40 26.51
CA LYS A 167 16.53 -3.56 27.52
C LYS A 167 15.15 -3.06 27.04
N ARG A 168 14.85 -3.26 25.77
CA ARG A 168 13.61 -2.85 25.09
C ARG A 168 12.97 -4.03 24.38
N SER A 169 11.66 -3.94 24.14
CA SER A 169 10.94 -4.86 23.25
C SER A 169 11.18 -4.49 21.79
N ALA A 170 11.45 -5.48 20.94
CA ALA A 170 11.44 -5.28 19.48
C ALA A 170 10.01 -5.01 18.96
N GLY A 171 9.01 -5.36 19.74
CA GLY A 171 7.62 -5.45 19.30
C GLY A 171 7.35 -6.69 18.48
N GLY A 172 6.28 -6.66 17.69
CA GLY A 172 5.83 -7.77 16.85
C GLY A 172 4.50 -7.44 16.20
N ASN A 173 3.76 -8.49 15.82
CA ASN A 173 2.45 -8.34 15.17
C ASN A 173 2.49 -7.42 13.92
N ILE A 174 3.57 -7.49 13.16
CA ILE A 174 3.67 -6.81 11.87
C ILE A 174 2.87 -7.61 10.84
N MET A 175 1.95 -6.92 10.17
CA MET A 175 1.02 -7.56 9.25
C MET A 175 0.88 -6.77 7.95
N ILE A 176 0.53 -7.46 6.88
CA ILE A 176 -0.13 -6.87 5.71
C ILE A 176 -1.63 -6.95 5.99
N HIS A 177 -2.36 -5.85 5.95
CA HIS A 177 -3.77 -5.82 6.33
C HIS A 177 -4.60 -4.81 5.52
N GLY A 178 -5.91 -4.98 5.53
CA GLY A 178 -6.88 -4.04 4.98
C GLY A 178 -7.06 -2.79 5.84
N LEU A 179 -8.20 -2.13 5.65
CA LEU A 179 -8.56 -0.92 6.39
C LEU A 179 -9.25 -1.28 7.71
N PRO A 180 -9.27 -0.37 8.70
CA PRO A 180 -10.02 -0.58 9.93
C PRO A 180 -11.48 -0.94 9.62
N ASN A 181 -12.06 -1.84 10.41
CA ASN A 181 -13.46 -2.24 10.24
C ASN A 181 -14.37 -1.02 10.29
N GLY A 182 -15.31 -0.92 9.35
CA GLY A 182 -16.15 0.24 9.16
C GLY A 182 -15.56 1.37 8.29
N MET A 183 -14.26 1.31 7.95
CA MET A 183 -13.58 2.35 7.15
C MET A 183 -13.23 1.88 5.72
N GLY A 184 -13.77 0.76 5.26
CA GLY A 184 -13.47 0.22 3.93
C GLY A 184 -13.78 1.17 2.77
N SER A 185 -14.78 2.04 2.91
CA SER A 185 -15.15 3.06 1.91
C SER A 185 -14.06 4.11 1.66
N MET A 186 -13.08 4.27 2.57
CA MET A 186 -11.93 5.14 2.35
C MET A 186 -11.11 4.72 1.12
N GLY A 187 -11.08 3.42 0.81
CA GLY A 187 -10.41 2.89 -0.37
C GLY A 187 -8.97 3.42 -0.51
N PRO A 188 -8.55 3.83 -1.73
CA PRO A 188 -7.18 4.30 -1.99
C PRO A 188 -6.77 5.56 -1.23
N LEU A 189 -7.71 6.35 -0.71
CA LEU A 189 -7.40 7.58 0.03
C LEU A 189 -6.57 7.34 1.30
N HIS A 190 -6.58 6.10 1.84
CA HIS A 190 -5.75 5.77 3.00
C HIS A 190 -4.25 5.95 2.73
N ARG A 191 -3.82 5.95 1.46
CA ARG A 191 -2.42 6.06 1.03
C ARG A 191 -1.88 7.48 1.01
N LEU A 192 -2.72 8.49 1.24
CA LEU A 192 -2.29 9.89 1.29
C LEU A 192 -1.24 10.14 2.38
N ARG A 193 -1.09 9.22 3.33
CA ARG A 193 -0.04 9.25 4.36
C ARG A 193 0.24 7.86 4.91
N ASP A 194 1.43 7.66 5.45
CA ASP A 194 1.76 6.49 6.27
C ASP A 194 1.12 6.65 7.66
N TRP A 195 0.34 5.66 8.09
CA TRP A 195 -0.53 5.81 9.26
C TRP A 195 -0.45 4.65 10.26
N THR A 196 0.20 3.54 9.91
CA THR A 196 0.26 2.38 10.78
C THR A 196 1.28 2.52 11.91
N ALA A 197 1.31 1.58 12.84
CA ALA A 197 2.35 1.47 13.85
C ALA A 197 3.55 0.61 13.40
N GLY A 198 3.62 0.30 12.08
CA GLY A 198 4.68 -0.52 11.48
C GLY A 198 4.18 -1.57 10.51
N CYS A 199 2.87 -1.84 10.46
CA CYS A 199 2.24 -2.72 9.50
C CYS A 199 2.25 -2.13 8.08
N ILE A 200 1.90 -2.97 7.11
CA ILE A 200 1.72 -2.62 5.70
C ILE A 200 0.22 -2.62 5.42
N ALA A 201 -0.34 -1.47 5.04
CA ALA A 201 -1.76 -1.35 4.77
C ALA A 201 -2.06 -1.26 3.28
N VAL A 202 -3.11 -1.96 2.87
CA VAL A 202 -3.70 -1.96 1.53
C VAL A 202 -5.21 -1.73 1.64
N THR A 203 -5.93 -1.59 0.52
CA THR A 203 -7.40 -1.54 0.54
C THR A 203 -8.00 -2.91 0.90
N ASN A 204 -9.30 -2.92 1.26
CA ASN A 204 -9.99 -4.18 1.57
C ASN A 204 -10.04 -5.15 0.37
N ASN A 205 -10.24 -4.63 -0.84
CA ASN A 205 -10.24 -5.47 -2.04
C ASN A 205 -8.85 -6.07 -2.29
N GLU A 206 -7.80 -5.29 -2.09
CA GLU A 206 -6.42 -5.75 -2.30
C GLU A 206 -5.99 -6.79 -1.27
N ILE A 207 -6.39 -6.65 0.01
CA ILE A 207 -6.06 -7.71 0.99
C ILE A 207 -6.82 -9.01 0.69
N GLU A 208 -8.03 -8.96 0.09
CA GLU A 208 -8.72 -10.17 -0.37
C GLU A 208 -7.94 -10.87 -1.49
N GLU A 209 -7.40 -10.11 -2.44
CA GLU A 209 -6.56 -10.67 -3.51
C GLU A 209 -5.24 -11.24 -2.95
N LEU A 210 -4.56 -10.51 -2.08
CA LEU A 210 -3.33 -10.95 -1.41
C LEU A 210 -3.57 -12.22 -0.59
N TRP A 211 -4.73 -12.30 0.07
CA TRP A 211 -5.15 -13.48 0.82
C TRP A 211 -5.27 -14.73 -0.03
N GLN A 212 -5.73 -14.59 -1.26
CA GLN A 212 -5.85 -15.71 -2.20
C GLN A 212 -4.50 -16.04 -2.88
N ALA A 213 -3.68 -15.02 -3.12
CA ALA A 213 -2.45 -15.15 -3.89
C ALA A 213 -1.23 -15.58 -3.09
N ILE A 214 -1.21 -15.33 -1.75
CA ILE A 214 -0.03 -15.58 -0.91
C ILE A 214 -0.31 -16.77 0.02
N PRO A 215 0.29 -17.95 -0.19
CA PRO A 215 0.25 -19.06 0.78
C PRO A 215 1.02 -18.73 2.06
N ASP A 216 0.66 -19.41 3.16
CA ASP A 216 1.50 -19.41 4.36
C ASP A 216 2.85 -20.06 4.04
N GLY A 217 3.92 -19.56 4.62
CA GLY A 217 5.29 -19.95 4.29
C GLY A 217 5.93 -19.12 3.16
N THR A 218 5.19 -18.21 2.51
CA THR A 218 5.75 -17.39 1.43
C THR A 218 6.80 -16.41 1.96
N PRO A 219 8.02 -16.40 1.40
CA PRO A 219 9.06 -15.45 1.76
C PRO A 219 8.68 -14.03 1.35
N ILE A 220 8.98 -13.08 2.23
CA ILE A 220 8.81 -11.65 2.01
C ILE A 220 10.15 -10.92 2.26
N ASP A 221 10.55 -10.09 1.31
CA ASP A 221 11.73 -9.22 1.37
C ASP A 221 11.26 -7.77 1.46
N ILE A 222 11.62 -7.07 2.53
CA ILE A 222 11.23 -5.67 2.79
C ILE A 222 12.49 -4.81 2.70
N ARG A 223 12.51 -3.90 1.75
CA ARG A 223 13.66 -3.03 1.44
C ARG A 223 13.30 -1.55 1.62
N PRO A 224 14.31 -0.70 1.80
CA PRO A 224 14.15 0.74 1.77
C PRO A 224 13.40 1.30 0.57
#